data_b837ab738937a2238e0ac8f5e4a0ced8
#
_entry.id   b837ab738937a2238e0ac8f5e4a0ced8
#
_cell.length_a   1.000
_cell.length_b   1.000
_cell.length_c   1.000
_cell.angle_alpha   90.00
_cell.angle_beta   90.00
_cell.angle_gamma   90.00
#
_symmetry.space_group_name_H-M   'P 1'
#
loop_
_entity.id
_entity.type
_entity.pdbx_description
1 polymer ?
#
loop_
_entity_poly.entity_id
_entity_poly.type
_entity_poly.pdbx_seq_one_letter_code
_entity_poly.pdbx_strand_id
1 'polypeptide(L)'
;NYIAPEPKVKGRQVLKNIPIEEIIPFVDWKFFFHSWNLSARYASVQNIDDCPSCQAAWLNSFPETERDKAAEGMQLYKDARALLDQMAYDKADYINAVFSIDEAYSDDECLYINDIRFPMLRQQKKNDKDEYLSLCDFVAPKSSGKKDYVGGFTVTAGAGGANELMSKFEHEGDEYRVL
;
A
#
# COMPACT_ATOMS: atom_id res chain seq x y z
N ASN A 1 18.65 -23.75 9.24
CA ASN A 1 18.76 -23.91 7.78
C ASN A 1 17.61 -23.17 7.09
N TYR A 2 17.81 -21.87 6.83
CA TYR A 2 16.86 -21.13 5.98
C TYR A 2 17.04 -21.56 4.52
N ILE A 3 15.93 -21.85 3.86
CA ILE A 3 15.84 -22.07 2.40
C ILE A 3 14.82 -21.04 1.92
N ALA A 4 15.23 -20.16 1.01
CA ALA A 4 14.33 -19.18 0.43
C ALA A 4 13.23 -19.91 -0.37
N PRO A 5 11.96 -19.52 -0.23
CA PRO A 5 10.89 -20.07 -1.03
C PRO A 5 11.11 -19.72 -2.50
N GLU A 6 10.90 -20.68 -3.38
CA GLU A 6 11.02 -20.43 -4.81
C GLU A 6 9.79 -19.64 -5.31
N PRO A 7 9.98 -18.46 -5.92
CA PRO A 7 8.87 -17.69 -6.47
C PRO A 7 8.12 -18.44 -7.57
N LYS A 8 6.79 -18.37 -7.55
CA LYS A 8 5.94 -18.96 -8.60
C LYS A 8 6.12 -18.26 -9.95
N VAL A 9 6.43 -16.97 -9.91
CA VAL A 9 6.67 -16.14 -11.11
C VAL A 9 8.01 -15.46 -10.93
N LYS A 10 8.88 -15.57 -11.93
CA LYS A 10 10.20 -14.96 -11.96
C LYS A 10 10.33 -14.02 -13.15
N GLY A 11 11.26 -13.07 -13.03
CA GLY A 11 11.52 -12.08 -14.04
C GLY A 11 10.42 -11.03 -14.17
N ARG A 12 10.58 -10.16 -15.15
CA ARG A 12 9.73 -8.97 -15.35
C ARG A 12 8.32 -9.34 -15.83
N GLN A 13 7.32 -8.84 -15.12
CA GLN A 13 5.92 -8.89 -15.49
C GLN A 13 5.39 -7.46 -15.70
N VAL A 14 4.56 -7.29 -16.73
CA VAL A 14 3.91 -6.01 -17.04
C VAL A 14 2.40 -6.23 -17.00
N LEU A 15 1.75 -5.55 -16.09
CA LEU A 15 0.30 -5.55 -15.94
C LEU A 15 -0.22 -4.21 -16.45
N LYS A 16 -1.16 -4.24 -17.39
CA LYS A 16 -1.73 -3.04 -17.98
C LYS A 16 -3.24 -3.04 -17.82
N ASN A 17 -3.77 -1.83 -17.63
CA ASN A 17 -5.21 -1.60 -17.57
C ASN A 17 -5.91 -2.47 -16.51
N ILE A 18 -5.32 -2.56 -15.31
CA ILE A 18 -5.94 -3.27 -14.20
C ILE A 18 -7.15 -2.44 -13.77
N PRO A 19 -8.37 -3.00 -13.84
CA PRO A 19 -9.57 -2.29 -13.43
C PRO A 19 -9.54 -1.99 -11.93
N ILE A 20 -10.11 -0.85 -11.54
CA ILE A 20 -10.11 -0.43 -10.13
C ILE A 20 -10.89 -1.40 -9.23
N GLU A 21 -11.94 -2.02 -9.76
CA GLU A 21 -12.72 -3.03 -9.04
C GLU A 21 -11.90 -4.24 -8.59
N GLU A 22 -10.82 -4.57 -9.29
CA GLU A 22 -9.89 -5.64 -8.90
C GLU A 22 -8.98 -5.20 -7.74
N ILE A 23 -8.78 -3.89 -7.57
CA ILE A 23 -7.89 -3.32 -6.55
C ILE A 23 -8.65 -3.03 -5.24
N ILE A 24 -9.90 -2.64 -5.31
CA ILE A 24 -10.73 -2.28 -4.14
C ILE A 24 -10.63 -3.29 -2.99
N PRO A 25 -10.67 -4.63 -3.21
CA PRO A 25 -10.54 -5.61 -2.13
C PRO A 25 -9.19 -5.59 -1.40
N PHE A 26 -8.18 -4.97 -1.98
CA PHE A 26 -6.80 -4.92 -1.45
C PHE A 26 -6.44 -3.56 -0.86
N VAL A 27 -7.39 -2.61 -0.79
CA VAL A 27 -7.14 -1.30 -0.18
C VAL A 27 -6.82 -1.46 1.30
N ASP A 28 -5.67 -0.96 1.71
CA ASP A 28 -5.29 -0.92 3.12
C ASP A 28 -5.94 0.29 3.81
N TRP A 29 -7.14 0.09 4.34
CA TRP A 29 -7.88 1.12 5.05
C TRP A 29 -7.17 1.62 6.31
N LYS A 30 -6.30 0.83 6.93
CA LYS A 30 -5.51 1.29 8.09
C LYS A 30 -4.51 2.35 7.66
N PHE A 31 -3.82 2.11 6.55
CA PHE A 31 -2.88 3.06 5.99
C PHE A 31 -3.60 4.33 5.49
N PHE A 32 -4.76 4.17 4.85
CA PHE A 32 -5.61 5.28 4.44
C PHE A 32 -5.96 6.19 5.62
N PHE A 33 -6.50 5.66 6.72
CA PHE A 33 -6.81 6.45 7.91
C PHE A 33 -5.56 7.12 8.51
N HIS A 34 -4.44 6.43 8.50
CA HIS A 34 -3.19 7.00 8.99
C HIS A 34 -2.74 8.21 8.15
N SER A 35 -2.92 8.17 6.83
CA SER A 35 -2.60 9.29 5.93
C SER A 35 -3.45 10.53 6.21
N TRP A 36 -4.66 10.34 6.75
CA TRP A 36 -5.56 11.41 7.19
C TRP A 36 -5.38 11.79 8.66
N ASN A 37 -4.29 11.39 9.31
CA ASN A 37 -4.04 11.59 10.74
C ASN A 37 -5.13 11.04 11.67
N LEU A 38 -5.84 10.01 11.21
CA LEU A 38 -6.84 9.30 11.99
C LEU A 38 -6.28 7.96 12.51
N SER A 39 -6.87 7.45 13.58
CA SER A 39 -6.45 6.17 14.15
C SER A 39 -6.74 5.01 13.20
N ALA A 40 -5.73 4.16 12.97
CA ALA A 40 -5.86 2.94 12.16
C ALA A 40 -6.97 1.98 12.66
N ARG A 41 -7.39 2.09 13.93
CA ARG A 41 -8.49 1.27 14.48
C ARG A 41 -9.86 1.59 13.87
N TYR A 42 -10.03 2.81 13.31
CA TYR A 42 -11.26 3.19 12.60
C TYR A 42 -11.44 2.38 11.31
N ALA A 43 -10.39 1.74 10.78
CA ALA A 43 -10.51 0.85 9.64
C ALA A 43 -11.46 -0.34 9.87
N SER A 44 -11.80 -0.65 11.13
CA SER A 44 -12.81 -1.66 11.46
C SER A 44 -14.21 -1.32 10.91
N VAL A 45 -14.46 -0.06 10.52
CA VAL A 45 -15.70 0.38 9.85
C VAL A 45 -15.97 -0.40 8.55
N GLN A 46 -14.93 -0.85 7.86
CA GLN A 46 -15.08 -1.67 6.65
C GLN A 46 -15.81 -3.01 6.87
N ASN A 47 -15.87 -3.47 8.11
CA ASN A 47 -16.42 -4.77 8.49
C ASN A 47 -17.85 -4.69 9.03
N ILE A 48 -18.47 -3.50 9.04
CA ILE A 48 -19.84 -3.33 9.50
C ILE A 48 -20.80 -3.18 8.32
N ASP A 49 -22.02 -3.64 8.52
CA ASP A 49 -23.08 -3.41 7.55
C ASP A 49 -23.50 -1.93 7.54
N ASP A 50 -23.94 -1.44 6.39
CA ASP A 50 -24.40 -0.05 6.22
C ASP A 50 -25.82 0.17 6.78
N CYS A 51 -26.10 -0.40 7.95
CA CYS A 51 -27.36 -0.21 8.66
C CYS A 51 -27.20 0.78 9.81
N PRO A 52 -28.20 1.64 10.08
CA PRO A 52 -28.10 2.66 11.14
C PRO A 52 -27.76 2.07 12.53
N SER A 53 -28.32 0.91 12.86
CA SER A 53 -28.05 0.23 14.14
C SER A 53 -26.62 -0.30 14.21
N CYS A 54 -26.08 -0.84 13.10
CA CYS A 54 -24.68 -1.32 13.03
C CYS A 54 -23.70 -0.16 13.19
N GLN A 55 -23.97 0.96 12.51
CA GLN A 55 -23.17 2.17 12.61
C GLN A 55 -23.20 2.76 14.03
N ALA A 56 -24.37 2.83 14.65
CA ALA A 56 -24.51 3.29 16.03
C ALA A 56 -23.78 2.37 17.01
N ALA A 57 -23.89 1.05 16.84
CA ALA A 57 -23.19 0.07 17.67
C ALA A 57 -21.68 0.22 17.54
N TRP A 58 -21.17 0.41 16.31
CA TRP A 58 -19.75 0.62 16.05
C TRP A 58 -19.25 1.91 16.72
N LEU A 59 -19.96 3.04 16.55
CA LEU A 59 -19.62 4.30 17.21
C LEU A 59 -19.61 4.16 18.75
N ASN A 60 -20.58 3.46 19.31
CA ASN A 60 -20.66 3.23 20.75
C ASN A 60 -19.58 2.29 21.29
N SER A 61 -18.88 1.56 20.44
CA SER A 61 -17.72 0.73 20.84
C SER A 61 -16.49 1.57 21.20
N PHE A 62 -16.48 2.87 20.86
CA PHE A 62 -15.41 3.80 21.20
C PHE A 62 -15.75 4.61 22.47
N PRO A 63 -14.71 5.02 23.23
CA PRO A 63 -14.89 5.95 24.34
C PRO A 63 -15.61 7.23 23.88
N GLU A 64 -16.41 7.83 24.71
CA GLU A 64 -17.18 9.04 24.39
C GLU A 64 -16.30 10.17 23.82
N THR A 65 -15.10 10.32 24.38
CA THR A 65 -14.12 11.33 23.94
C THR A 65 -13.56 11.10 22.53
N GLU A 66 -13.83 9.96 21.93
CA GLU A 66 -13.31 9.58 20.61
C GLU A 66 -14.41 9.37 19.57
N ARG A 67 -15.68 9.41 19.99
CA ARG A 67 -16.81 9.12 19.08
C ARG A 67 -16.93 10.12 17.94
N ASP A 68 -16.61 11.39 18.17
CA ASP A 68 -16.62 12.40 17.13
C ASP A 68 -15.59 12.08 16.04
N LYS A 69 -14.37 11.74 16.44
CA LYS A 69 -13.33 11.30 15.49
C LYS A 69 -13.66 9.98 14.80
N ALA A 70 -14.32 9.07 15.50
CA ALA A 70 -14.80 7.84 14.89
C ALA A 70 -15.90 8.13 13.85
N ALA A 71 -16.80 9.10 14.13
CA ALA A 71 -17.81 9.53 13.18
C ALA A 71 -17.20 10.20 11.94
N GLU A 72 -16.20 11.05 12.10
CA GLU A 72 -15.40 11.60 10.99
C GLU A 72 -14.76 10.47 10.17
N GLY A 73 -14.16 9.51 10.83
CA GLY A 73 -13.55 8.34 10.16
C GLY A 73 -14.59 7.52 9.38
N MET A 74 -15.78 7.31 9.94
CA MET A 74 -16.86 6.61 9.24
C MET A 74 -17.30 7.38 7.99
N GLN A 75 -17.44 8.71 8.09
CA GLN A 75 -17.84 9.54 6.95
C GLN A 75 -16.74 9.50 5.86
N LEU A 76 -15.49 9.70 6.25
CA LEU A 76 -14.34 9.60 5.34
C LEU A 76 -14.30 8.26 4.60
N TYR A 77 -14.55 7.16 5.31
CA TYR A 77 -14.62 5.83 4.69
C TYR A 77 -15.74 5.75 3.65
N LYS A 78 -16.94 6.26 3.99
CA LYS A 78 -18.09 6.27 3.06
C LYS A 78 -17.79 7.07 1.80
N ASP A 79 -17.20 8.24 1.97
CA ASP A 79 -16.87 9.13 0.85
C ASP A 79 -15.81 8.49 -0.06
N ALA A 80 -14.77 7.90 0.53
CA ALA A 80 -13.74 7.18 -0.23
C ALA A 80 -14.30 5.95 -0.96
N ARG A 81 -15.20 5.19 -0.32
CA ARG A 81 -15.88 4.06 -0.95
C ARG A 81 -16.76 4.49 -2.12
N ALA A 82 -17.54 5.55 -1.92
CA ALA A 82 -18.40 6.08 -2.98
C ALA A 82 -17.57 6.57 -4.18
N LEU A 83 -16.42 7.21 -3.92
CA LEU A 83 -15.50 7.63 -4.98
C LEU A 83 -14.91 6.42 -5.74
N LEU A 84 -14.44 5.40 -5.02
CA LEU A 84 -13.92 4.19 -5.64
C LEU A 84 -14.98 3.46 -6.48
N ASP A 85 -16.20 3.38 -5.99
CA ASP A 85 -17.32 2.76 -6.70
C ASP A 85 -17.71 3.56 -7.95
N GLN A 86 -17.64 4.90 -7.89
CA GLN A 86 -17.83 5.79 -9.04
C GLN A 86 -16.73 5.57 -10.09
N MET A 87 -15.47 5.55 -9.68
CA MET A 87 -14.33 5.30 -10.57
C MET A 87 -14.44 3.92 -11.25
N ALA A 88 -14.86 2.90 -10.51
CA ALA A 88 -15.10 1.56 -11.04
C ALA A 88 -16.24 1.54 -12.07
N TYR A 89 -17.34 2.28 -11.80
CA TYR A 89 -18.48 2.40 -12.72
C TYR A 89 -18.09 3.11 -14.02
N ASP A 90 -17.38 4.21 -13.92
CA ASP A 90 -16.99 5.04 -15.07
C ASP A 90 -15.94 4.35 -15.96
N LYS A 91 -15.26 3.33 -15.45
CA LYS A 91 -14.19 2.58 -16.14
C LYS A 91 -13.12 3.48 -16.78
N ALA A 92 -12.95 4.66 -16.22
CA ALA A 92 -12.07 5.70 -16.74
C ALA A 92 -10.64 5.53 -16.22
N ASP A 93 -10.49 4.85 -15.09
CA ASP A 93 -9.21 4.71 -14.39
C ASP A 93 -8.68 3.29 -14.46
N TYR A 94 -7.42 3.21 -14.84
CA TYR A 94 -6.66 1.98 -14.88
C TYR A 94 -5.38 2.13 -14.08
N ILE A 95 -5.02 1.07 -13.41
CA ILE A 95 -3.72 0.95 -12.78
C ILE A 95 -2.81 0.14 -13.68
N ASN A 96 -1.60 0.62 -13.86
CA ASN A 96 -0.56 -0.14 -14.54
C ASN A 96 0.52 -0.48 -13.52
N ALA A 97 1.06 -1.68 -13.64
CA ALA A 97 2.13 -2.14 -12.79
C ALA A 97 3.21 -2.87 -13.58
N VAL A 98 4.42 -2.72 -13.13
CA VAL A 98 5.54 -3.57 -13.54
C VAL A 98 6.13 -4.12 -12.26
N PHE A 99 6.34 -5.43 -12.21
CA PHE A 99 7.11 -6.04 -11.13
C PHE A 99 8.10 -7.04 -11.68
N SER A 100 9.14 -7.31 -10.93
CA SER A 100 10.09 -8.36 -11.23
C SER A 100 10.49 -9.07 -9.94
N ILE A 101 10.67 -10.39 -10.01
CA ILE A 101 11.25 -11.18 -8.94
C ILE A 101 12.43 -11.93 -9.54
N ASP A 102 13.63 -11.58 -9.11
CA ASP A 102 14.86 -12.03 -9.72
C ASP A 102 15.79 -12.70 -8.71
N GLU A 103 16.65 -13.60 -9.18
CA GLU A 103 17.67 -14.21 -8.33
C GLU A 103 18.62 -13.11 -7.83
N ALA A 104 18.96 -13.19 -6.55
CA ALA A 104 19.79 -12.20 -5.90
C ALA A 104 20.74 -12.85 -4.88
N TYR A 105 21.83 -12.16 -4.62
CA TYR A 105 22.73 -12.44 -3.52
C TYR A 105 23.28 -11.14 -2.95
N SER A 106 23.77 -11.18 -1.76
CA SER A 106 24.42 -10.03 -1.13
C SER A 106 25.94 -10.28 -0.97
N ASP A 107 26.67 -9.21 -0.91
CA ASP A 107 27.93 -9.10 -0.21
C ASP A 107 27.80 -7.98 0.85
N ASP A 108 28.84 -7.68 1.62
CA ASP A 108 28.76 -6.89 2.85
C ASP A 108 27.92 -5.58 2.71
N GLU A 109 27.95 -4.90 1.57
CA GLU A 109 27.28 -3.60 1.36
C GLU A 109 26.52 -3.48 0.04
N CYS A 110 26.45 -4.55 -0.73
CA CYS A 110 25.79 -4.54 -2.03
C CYS A 110 24.80 -5.68 -2.19
N LEU A 111 23.70 -5.40 -2.86
CA LEU A 111 22.84 -6.42 -3.47
C LEU A 111 23.23 -6.59 -4.93
N TYR A 112 23.20 -7.84 -5.37
CA TYR A 112 23.35 -8.21 -6.77
C TYR A 112 22.07 -8.87 -7.23
N ILE A 113 21.42 -8.28 -8.23
CA ILE A 113 20.17 -8.75 -8.83
C ILE A 113 20.45 -8.97 -10.31
N ASN A 114 20.37 -10.17 -10.80
CA ASN A 114 20.77 -10.53 -12.17
C ASN A 114 22.17 -9.95 -12.53
N ASP A 115 23.13 -10.07 -11.61
CA ASP A 115 24.49 -9.53 -11.72
C ASP A 115 24.61 -7.99 -11.78
N ILE A 116 23.51 -7.26 -11.67
CA ILE A 116 23.53 -5.81 -11.52
C ILE A 116 23.79 -5.48 -10.05
N ARG A 117 24.82 -4.66 -9.82
CA ARG A 117 25.25 -4.26 -8.47
C ARG A 117 24.46 -3.06 -7.99
N PHE A 118 23.85 -3.18 -6.80
CA PHE A 118 23.15 -2.12 -6.08
C PHE A 118 23.84 -1.84 -4.75
N PRO A 119 24.61 -0.75 -4.62
CA PRO A 119 25.14 -0.33 -3.32
C PRO A 119 24.00 0.00 -2.36
N MET A 120 24.04 -0.55 -1.16
CA MET A 120 23.00 -0.38 -0.14
C MET A 120 23.55 0.37 1.07
N LEU A 121 22.92 1.50 1.38
CA LEU A 121 23.28 2.26 2.56
C LEU A 121 22.82 1.53 3.85
N ARG A 122 23.72 1.42 4.82
CA ARG A 122 23.38 0.99 6.17
C ARG A 122 22.68 2.09 6.94
N GLN A 123 21.78 1.70 7.84
CA GLN A 123 21.19 2.64 8.80
C GLN A 123 22.28 3.43 9.52
N GLN A 124 22.06 4.73 9.69
CA GLN A 124 23.00 5.61 10.40
C GLN A 124 22.69 5.68 11.89
N LYS A 125 21.57 5.09 12.31
CA LYS A 125 21.16 4.94 13.72
C LYS A 125 21.00 3.45 14.01
N LYS A 126 21.51 3.01 15.17
CA LYS A 126 21.34 1.65 15.64
C LYS A 126 19.87 1.34 15.93
N ASN A 127 19.49 0.09 15.67
CA ASN A 127 18.19 -0.44 16.08
C ASN A 127 18.19 -0.80 17.58
N ASP A 128 17.09 -1.33 18.08
CA ASP A 128 16.95 -1.75 19.49
C ASP A 128 17.90 -2.89 19.90
N LYS A 129 18.53 -3.57 18.93
CA LYS A 129 19.52 -4.64 19.13
C LYS A 129 20.97 -4.16 18.98
N ASP A 130 21.17 -2.86 18.92
CA ASP A 130 22.49 -2.22 18.74
C ASP A 130 23.16 -2.51 17.38
N GLU A 131 22.36 -2.77 16.33
CA GLU A 131 22.80 -3.10 14.99
C GLU A 131 22.50 -1.99 14.00
N TYR A 132 23.34 -1.85 12.97
CA TYR A 132 23.10 -1.00 11.80
C TYR A 132 22.62 -1.87 10.63
N LEU A 133 21.33 -1.95 10.39
CA LEU A 133 20.76 -2.78 9.33
C LEU A 133 20.93 -2.18 7.95
N SER A 134 21.09 -3.05 6.97
CA SER A 134 21.03 -2.77 5.54
C SER A 134 20.12 -3.78 4.86
N LEU A 135 19.62 -3.46 3.67
CA LEU A 135 18.86 -4.42 2.86
C LEU A 135 19.70 -5.67 2.49
N CYS A 136 21.04 -5.54 2.46
CA CYS A 136 21.94 -6.66 2.23
C CYS A 136 21.80 -7.76 3.30
N ASP A 137 21.46 -7.39 4.52
CA ASP A 137 21.38 -8.34 5.66
C ASP A 137 20.18 -9.29 5.54
N PHE A 138 19.23 -8.99 4.66
CA PHE A 138 18.00 -9.76 4.42
C PHE A 138 18.08 -10.67 3.18
N VAL A 139 19.20 -10.67 2.47
CA VAL A 139 19.42 -11.49 1.29
C VAL A 139 20.63 -12.41 1.52
N ALA A 140 20.51 -13.66 1.11
CA ALA A 140 21.56 -14.65 1.32
C ALA A 140 22.91 -14.19 0.75
N PRO A 141 24.01 -14.23 1.54
CA PRO A 141 25.30 -13.83 1.03
C PRO A 141 25.83 -14.82 0.00
N LYS A 142 26.55 -14.33 -1.01
CA LYS A 142 27.16 -15.14 -2.06
C LYS A 142 27.98 -16.31 -1.50
N SER A 143 28.68 -16.08 -0.40
CA SER A 143 29.50 -17.10 0.28
C SER A 143 28.70 -18.29 0.83
N SER A 144 27.40 -18.13 1.06
CA SER A 144 26.53 -19.20 1.55
C SER A 144 26.22 -20.28 0.51
N GLY A 145 26.39 -19.96 -0.79
CA GLY A 145 25.99 -20.82 -1.90
C GLY A 145 24.48 -21.04 -2.02
N LYS A 146 23.66 -20.30 -1.27
CA LYS A 146 22.20 -20.41 -1.29
C LYS A 146 21.62 -19.49 -2.34
N LYS A 147 20.53 -19.95 -2.97
CA LYS A 147 19.70 -19.09 -3.81
C LYS A 147 18.77 -18.25 -2.97
N ASP A 148 18.61 -17.00 -3.35
CA ASP A 148 17.64 -16.09 -2.77
C ASP A 148 17.08 -15.18 -3.86
N TYR A 149 16.05 -14.39 -3.52
CA TYR A 149 15.31 -13.59 -4.49
C TYR A 149 15.00 -12.21 -3.94
N VAL A 150 15.00 -11.24 -4.83
CA VAL A 150 14.54 -9.87 -4.54
C VAL A 150 13.44 -9.49 -5.50
N GLY A 151 12.37 -8.95 -4.96
CA GLY A 151 11.27 -8.38 -5.73
C GLY A 151 11.32 -6.86 -5.76
N GLY A 152 11.02 -6.29 -6.92
CA GLY A 152 10.81 -4.86 -7.09
C GLY A 152 9.56 -4.59 -7.91
N PHE A 153 8.90 -3.44 -7.69
CA PHE A 153 7.72 -3.05 -8.45
C PHE A 153 7.63 -1.54 -8.65
N THR A 154 6.90 -1.17 -9.68
CA THR A 154 6.47 0.21 -9.94
C THR A 154 5.00 0.17 -10.35
N VAL A 155 4.22 1.10 -9.84
CA VAL A 155 2.80 1.25 -10.15
C VAL A 155 2.49 2.67 -10.58
N THR A 156 1.48 2.82 -11.45
CA THR A 156 0.87 4.11 -11.77
C THR A 156 -0.59 4.07 -11.40
N ALA A 157 -1.08 5.12 -10.77
CA ALA A 157 -2.50 5.30 -10.46
C ALA A 157 -2.95 6.65 -10.99
N GLY A 158 -4.24 6.79 -11.33
CA GLY A 158 -4.83 8.05 -11.76
C GLY A 158 -4.42 8.51 -13.15
N ALA A 159 -4.13 7.59 -14.05
CA ALA A 159 -3.71 7.93 -15.43
C ALA A 159 -4.87 8.39 -16.35
N GLY A 160 -6.09 8.51 -15.84
CA GLY A 160 -7.28 8.87 -16.60
C GLY A 160 -8.21 9.81 -15.84
N GLY A 161 -9.42 9.34 -15.52
CA GLY A 161 -10.48 10.14 -14.90
C GLY A 161 -10.16 10.75 -13.56
N ALA A 162 -9.21 10.17 -12.77
CA ALA A 162 -8.81 10.75 -11.50
C ALA A 162 -8.23 12.17 -11.65
N ASN A 163 -7.44 12.42 -12.68
CA ASN A 163 -6.92 13.77 -12.95
C ASN A 163 -8.02 14.74 -13.35
N GLU A 164 -9.03 14.28 -14.11
CA GLU A 164 -10.17 15.10 -14.48
C GLU A 164 -11.05 15.41 -13.26
N LEU A 165 -11.29 14.42 -12.40
CA LEU A 165 -12.01 14.59 -11.13
C LEU A 165 -11.28 15.56 -10.20
N MET A 166 -9.97 15.40 -10.06
CA MET A 166 -9.13 16.30 -9.23
C MET A 166 -9.22 17.73 -9.73
N SER A 167 -9.05 17.95 -11.06
CA SER A 167 -9.19 19.28 -11.66
C SER A 167 -10.59 19.87 -11.47
N LYS A 168 -11.65 19.06 -11.52
CA LYS A 168 -13.02 19.47 -11.24
C LYS A 168 -13.17 19.93 -9.78
N PHE A 169 -12.70 19.15 -8.82
CA PHE A 169 -12.78 19.48 -7.41
C PHE A 169 -11.96 20.74 -7.05
N GLU A 170 -10.79 20.89 -7.65
CA GLU A 170 -9.99 22.12 -7.54
C GLU A 170 -10.76 23.34 -8.05
N HIS A 171 -11.44 23.21 -9.19
CA HIS A 171 -12.23 24.29 -9.78
C HIS A 171 -13.49 24.63 -8.95
N GLU A 172 -14.06 23.63 -8.30
CA GLU A 172 -15.20 23.77 -7.36
C GLU A 172 -14.75 24.30 -5.98
N GLY A 173 -13.45 24.38 -5.71
CA GLY A 173 -12.88 24.78 -4.43
C GLY A 173 -13.10 23.75 -3.32
N ASP A 174 -13.30 22.49 -3.69
CA ASP A 174 -13.51 21.39 -2.76
C ASP A 174 -12.16 20.74 -2.39
N GLU A 175 -11.41 21.41 -1.51
CA GLU A 175 -10.10 20.95 -1.04
C GLU A 175 -10.17 19.57 -0.36
N TYR A 176 -11.30 19.24 0.25
CA TYR A 176 -11.51 17.94 0.91
C TYR A 176 -11.48 16.77 -0.08
N ARG A 177 -12.06 16.93 -1.27
CA ARG A 177 -12.10 15.89 -2.28
C ARG A 177 -10.85 15.83 -3.16
N VAL A 178 -10.03 16.87 -3.12
CA VAL A 178 -8.73 16.90 -3.81
C VAL A 178 -7.69 16.04 -3.11
N LEU A 179 -7.80 15.89 -1.79
CA LEU A 179 -6.92 15.06 -0.95
C LEU A 179 -7.28 13.58 -1.03
#